data_f2a31c6f189fbf4959da2d0a87c0eee4
#
_entry.id   f2a31c6f189fbf4959da2d0a87c0eee4
#
_cell.length_a   1.000
_cell.length_b   1.000
_cell.length_c   1.000
_cell.angle_alpha   90.00
_cell.angle_beta   90.00
_cell.angle_gamma   90.00
#
_symmetry.space_group_name_H-M   'P 1'
#
loop_
_entity.id
_entity.type
_entity.pdbx_description
1 polymer ?
#
loop_
_entity_poly.entity_id
_entity_poly.type
_entity_poly.pdbx_seq_one_letter_code
_entity_poly.pdbx_strand_id
1 'polypeptide(L)'
;MTDVHCHIRGGNAAVRELVIGEHFVGVHPWETSGEGEASRVARRTMEEALLANPRLGVGEIGLDRLKDRNISPRMREVFETQLRLGIELGRPIVLHGAKCWGQVVEKVKSEKGKVKKCGSKFLFHGFSRSDGLIPDIAKLGGFISVGPAVLNDHAVNYRELVKKIPDECLVLETDRTEASAAECPDIFAIAAKVAELRGVSVAEIERLTDLNAARFCP
;
A
#
# COMPACT_ATOMS: atom_id res chain seq x y z
N MET A 1 -13.79 0.34 11.74
CA MET A 1 -13.14 -0.21 10.51
C MET A 1 -12.17 0.79 9.94
N THR A 2 -11.01 0.35 9.46
CA THR A 2 -10.02 1.21 8.81
C THR A 2 -9.83 0.80 7.35
N ASP A 3 -9.97 1.76 6.43
CA ASP A 3 -9.56 1.69 5.04
C ASP A 3 -8.12 2.23 4.96
N VAL A 4 -7.15 1.35 4.71
CA VAL A 4 -5.73 1.73 4.79
C VAL A 4 -5.20 2.40 3.52
N HIS A 5 -5.99 2.43 2.44
CA HIS A 5 -5.61 3.04 1.17
C HIS A 5 -6.81 3.42 0.32
N CYS A 6 -6.99 4.71 0.12
CA CYS A 6 -7.93 5.30 -0.83
C CYS A 6 -7.37 6.63 -1.35
N HIS A 7 -7.85 7.09 -2.50
CA HIS A 7 -7.48 8.38 -3.10
C HIS A 7 -8.51 9.48 -2.79
N ILE A 8 -9.75 9.10 -2.50
CA ILE A 8 -10.80 10.01 -2.04
C ILE A 8 -11.59 9.38 -0.90
N ARG A 9 -12.18 10.21 -0.06
CA ARG A 9 -13.01 9.76 1.06
C ARG A 9 -14.32 9.15 0.59
N GLY A 10 -14.73 8.06 1.26
CA GLY A 10 -16.03 7.42 1.06
C GLY A 10 -17.17 8.11 1.82
N GLY A 11 -16.85 8.98 2.77
CA GLY A 11 -17.82 9.75 3.53
C GLY A 11 -18.55 9.00 4.65
N ASN A 12 -18.17 7.75 4.96
CA ASN A 12 -18.74 6.99 6.07
C ASN A 12 -17.99 7.32 7.38
N ALA A 13 -18.66 8.01 8.31
CA ALA A 13 -18.07 8.42 9.59
C ALA A 13 -17.62 7.26 10.50
N ALA A 14 -18.08 6.03 10.25
CA ALA A 14 -17.67 4.84 10.98
C ALA A 14 -16.35 4.23 10.44
N VAL A 15 -15.82 4.79 9.36
CA VAL A 15 -14.59 4.32 8.70
C VAL A 15 -13.48 5.35 8.88
N ARG A 16 -12.34 4.92 9.44
CA ARG A 16 -11.10 5.68 9.38
C ARG A 16 -10.48 5.45 8.01
N GLU A 17 -10.28 6.49 7.24
CA GLU A 17 -9.74 6.42 5.88
C GLU A 17 -8.34 7.03 5.83
N LEU A 18 -7.35 6.25 5.36
CA LEU A 18 -6.00 6.71 5.11
C LEU A 18 -5.87 7.13 3.64
N VAL A 19 -6.02 8.42 3.38
CA VAL A 19 -6.15 9.01 2.04
C VAL A 19 -4.79 9.43 1.50
N ILE A 20 -4.48 9.02 0.25
CA ILE A 20 -3.31 9.50 -0.48
C ILE A 20 -3.47 11.00 -0.77
N GLY A 21 -2.40 11.76 -0.55
CA GLY A 21 -2.42 13.23 -0.63
C GLY A 21 -2.75 13.93 0.69
N GLU A 22 -3.44 13.26 1.63
CA GLU A 22 -3.71 13.80 2.97
C GLU A 22 -2.82 13.18 4.04
N HIS A 23 -2.70 11.85 4.05
CA HIS A 23 -1.94 11.07 5.04
C HIS A 23 -0.59 10.59 4.50
N PHE A 24 -0.48 10.50 3.19
CA PHE A 24 0.73 10.07 2.50
C PHE A 24 1.05 11.02 1.36
N VAL A 25 2.34 11.28 1.13
CA VAL A 25 2.85 12.08 0.03
C VAL A 25 3.93 11.30 -0.72
N GLY A 26 3.88 11.34 -2.04
CA GLY A 26 4.81 10.62 -2.90
C GLY A 26 4.61 10.96 -4.38
N VAL A 27 5.54 10.51 -5.20
CA VAL A 27 5.45 10.57 -6.66
C VAL A 27 5.10 9.16 -7.14
N HIS A 28 3.88 9.00 -7.65
CA HIS A 28 3.39 7.73 -8.16
C HIS A 28 4.20 7.27 -9.39
N PRO A 29 4.38 5.95 -9.64
CA PRO A 29 5.11 5.46 -10.82
C PRO A 29 4.65 6.05 -12.15
N TRP A 30 3.37 6.37 -12.30
CA TRP A 30 2.81 6.96 -13.52
C TRP A 30 3.21 8.41 -13.75
N GLU A 31 3.67 9.11 -12.74
CA GLU A 31 4.11 10.51 -12.78
C GLU A 31 5.61 10.65 -13.06
N THR A 32 6.33 9.52 -13.16
CA THR A 32 7.78 9.52 -13.37
C THR A 32 8.22 9.73 -14.82
N SER A 33 7.29 9.77 -15.77
CA SER A 33 7.57 9.89 -17.21
C SER A 33 7.85 11.32 -17.70
N GLY A 34 7.68 12.35 -16.85
CA GLY A 34 8.00 13.74 -17.17
C GLY A 34 9.49 14.03 -17.08
N GLU A 35 10.00 14.91 -18.00
CA GLU A 35 11.41 15.29 -18.01
C GLU A 35 11.81 16.11 -16.77
N GLY A 36 12.92 15.72 -16.18
CA GLY A 36 13.86 16.40 -15.28
C GLY A 36 13.31 17.33 -14.19
N GLU A 37 12.76 18.48 -14.54
CA GLU A 37 12.45 19.56 -13.59
C GLU A 37 11.20 19.27 -12.75
N ALA A 38 10.10 18.85 -13.36
CA ALA A 38 8.85 18.57 -12.64
C ALA A 38 9.02 17.48 -11.59
N SER A 39 9.78 16.43 -11.88
CA SER A 39 10.06 15.34 -10.95
C SER A 39 11.01 15.75 -9.81
N ARG A 40 11.94 16.68 -10.05
CA ARG A 40 12.81 17.24 -8.98
C ARG A 40 12.02 18.14 -8.04
N VAL A 41 11.13 18.98 -8.61
CA VAL A 41 10.23 19.83 -7.81
C VAL A 41 9.32 18.97 -6.95
N ALA A 42 8.65 17.97 -7.53
CA ALA A 42 7.78 17.06 -6.79
C ALA A 42 8.51 16.35 -5.64
N ARG A 43 9.73 15.86 -5.87
CA ARG A 43 10.54 15.23 -4.80
C ARG A 43 10.89 16.22 -3.69
N ARG A 44 11.30 17.45 -4.05
CA ARG A 44 11.63 18.49 -3.07
C ARG A 44 10.41 18.87 -2.24
N THR A 45 9.27 19.07 -2.89
CA THR A 45 8.00 19.39 -2.22
C THR A 45 7.58 18.25 -1.25
N MET A 46 7.77 17.00 -1.66
CA MET A 46 7.51 15.83 -0.81
C MET A 46 8.44 15.82 0.44
N GLU A 47 9.73 16.05 0.24
CA GLU A 47 10.70 16.10 1.33
C GLU A 47 10.38 17.22 2.32
N GLU A 48 10.09 18.42 1.82
CA GLU A 48 9.68 19.57 2.63
C GLU A 48 8.40 19.26 3.42
N ALA A 49 7.39 18.63 2.81
CA ALA A 49 6.15 18.24 3.48
C ALA A 49 6.40 17.20 4.60
N LEU A 50 7.23 16.19 4.35
CA LEU A 50 7.57 15.16 5.33
C LEU A 50 8.33 15.73 6.54
N LEU A 51 9.21 16.69 6.30
CA LEU A 51 9.95 17.37 7.37
C LEU A 51 9.05 18.30 8.18
N ALA A 52 8.12 19.00 7.52
CA ALA A 52 7.17 19.90 8.18
C ALA A 52 6.09 19.16 8.98
N ASN A 53 5.70 17.96 8.56
CA ASN A 53 4.65 17.17 9.21
C ASN A 53 5.13 15.76 9.59
N PRO A 54 5.48 15.51 10.87
CA PRO A 54 5.91 14.20 11.35
C PRO A 54 4.89 13.08 11.21
N ARG A 55 3.61 13.39 10.99
CA ARG A 55 2.52 12.39 10.84
C ARG A 55 2.35 11.89 9.41
N LEU A 56 2.91 12.58 8.41
CA LEU A 56 2.82 12.14 7.03
C LEU A 56 3.64 10.89 6.78
N GLY A 57 3.05 9.93 6.10
CA GLY A 57 3.72 8.79 5.49
C GLY A 57 4.22 9.10 4.08
N VAL A 58 4.96 8.16 3.52
CA VAL A 58 5.42 8.19 2.13
C VAL A 58 4.53 7.28 1.28
N GLY A 59 3.99 7.80 0.19
CA GLY A 59 3.14 7.03 -0.71
C GLY A 59 2.19 7.89 -1.55
N GLU A 60 1.72 7.33 -2.60
CA GLU A 60 1.99 6.00 -3.11
C GLU A 60 3.27 6.00 -3.94
N ILE A 61 4.21 5.09 -3.65
CA ILE A 61 5.48 4.99 -4.37
C ILE A 61 5.73 3.55 -4.84
N GLY A 62 6.47 3.36 -5.92
CA GLY A 62 6.74 2.00 -6.36
C GLY A 62 7.13 1.85 -7.81
N LEU A 63 6.75 0.69 -8.35
CA LEU A 63 7.04 0.29 -9.74
C LEU A 63 5.76 -0.21 -10.40
N ASP A 64 5.60 0.09 -11.71
CA ASP A 64 4.45 -0.34 -12.49
C ASP A 64 4.88 -0.88 -13.86
N ARG A 65 4.38 -2.09 -14.21
CA ARG A 65 4.54 -2.72 -15.52
C ARG A 65 3.21 -2.92 -16.27
N LEU A 66 2.13 -2.29 -15.79
CA LEU A 66 0.84 -2.30 -16.47
C LEU A 66 0.78 -1.24 -17.57
N LYS A 67 1.18 -0.01 -17.21
CA LYS A 67 1.16 1.14 -18.13
C LYS A 67 2.31 1.07 -19.13
N ASP A 68 3.49 0.66 -18.67
CA ASP A 68 4.66 0.42 -19.52
C ASP A 68 5.25 -0.96 -19.18
N ARG A 69 5.48 -1.80 -20.19
CA ARG A 69 6.03 -3.15 -19.99
C ARG A 69 7.42 -3.12 -19.35
N ASN A 70 8.14 -2.01 -19.52
CA ASN A 70 9.48 -1.81 -18.99
C ASN A 70 9.48 -0.79 -17.85
N ILE A 71 10.14 -1.14 -16.77
CA ILE A 71 10.44 -0.19 -15.70
C ILE A 71 11.58 0.70 -16.19
N SER A 72 11.26 1.98 -16.42
CA SER A 72 12.28 2.95 -16.85
C SER A 72 13.35 3.17 -15.77
N PRO A 73 14.59 3.51 -16.13
CA PRO A 73 15.60 3.91 -15.17
C PRO A 73 15.12 5.04 -14.25
N ARG A 74 14.34 5.96 -14.78
CA ARG A 74 13.78 7.08 -14.03
C ARG A 74 12.75 6.64 -12.99
N MET A 75 11.79 5.77 -13.35
CA MET A 75 10.83 5.21 -12.40
C MET A 75 11.55 4.53 -11.24
N ARG A 76 12.58 3.75 -11.54
CA ARG A 76 13.41 3.07 -10.53
C ARG A 76 14.12 4.06 -9.61
N GLU A 77 14.78 5.06 -10.17
CA GLU A 77 15.50 6.10 -9.41
C GLU A 77 14.57 6.85 -8.45
N VAL A 78 13.39 7.28 -8.96
CA VAL A 78 12.38 8.01 -8.16
C VAL A 78 11.87 7.12 -7.03
N PHE A 79 11.50 5.88 -7.32
CA PHE A 79 11.08 4.92 -6.29
C PHE A 79 12.15 4.72 -5.21
N GLU A 80 13.39 4.41 -5.62
CA GLU A 80 14.49 4.14 -4.69
C GLU A 80 14.80 5.33 -3.78
N THR A 81 14.74 6.53 -4.34
CA THR A 81 15.02 7.76 -3.58
C THR A 81 13.94 8.02 -2.54
N GLN A 82 12.67 7.88 -2.90
CA GLN A 82 11.54 8.08 -1.99
C GLN A 82 11.50 6.99 -0.90
N LEU A 83 11.74 5.74 -1.28
CA LEU A 83 11.82 4.61 -0.34
C LEU A 83 12.92 4.85 0.71
N ARG A 84 14.09 5.28 0.28
CA ARG A 84 15.22 5.58 1.17
C ARG A 84 14.88 6.71 2.14
N LEU A 85 14.33 7.80 1.63
CA LEU A 85 13.91 8.93 2.47
C LEU A 85 12.86 8.49 3.52
N GLY A 86 11.84 7.72 3.12
CA GLY A 86 10.84 7.20 4.03
C GLY A 86 11.43 6.31 5.13
N ILE A 87 12.39 5.46 4.77
CA ILE A 87 13.09 4.59 5.72
C ILE A 87 13.97 5.42 6.69
N GLU A 88 14.71 6.38 6.19
CA GLU A 88 15.57 7.27 6.99
C GLU A 88 14.76 8.08 8.00
N LEU A 89 13.59 8.56 7.60
CA LEU A 89 12.68 9.32 8.47
C LEU A 89 11.77 8.42 9.34
N GLY A 90 11.84 7.09 9.21
CA GLY A 90 11.02 6.14 9.98
C GLY A 90 9.53 6.20 9.67
N ARG A 91 9.15 6.62 8.46
CA ARG A 91 7.74 6.86 8.07
C ARG A 91 7.02 5.58 7.66
N PRO A 92 5.69 5.48 7.84
CA PRO A 92 4.89 4.47 7.15
C PRO A 92 4.95 4.69 5.64
N ILE A 93 5.06 3.59 4.88
CA ILE A 93 5.28 3.65 3.43
C ILE A 93 4.24 2.80 2.72
N VAL A 94 3.49 3.42 1.78
CA VAL A 94 2.55 2.73 0.88
C VAL A 94 3.25 2.42 -0.43
N LEU A 95 3.27 1.13 -0.78
CA LEU A 95 4.02 0.57 -1.90
C LEU A 95 3.09 0.10 -3.02
N HIS A 96 3.36 0.54 -4.23
CA HIS A 96 2.76 0.09 -5.48
C HIS A 96 3.65 -0.91 -6.21
N GLY A 97 3.07 -2.00 -6.74
CA GLY A 97 3.88 -3.06 -7.35
C GLY A 97 3.19 -3.79 -8.50
N ALA A 98 2.53 -3.07 -9.41
CA ALA A 98 1.75 -3.67 -10.49
C ALA A 98 2.60 -4.53 -11.43
N LYS A 99 2.37 -5.85 -11.43
CA LYS A 99 3.11 -6.89 -12.18
C LYS A 99 4.63 -6.94 -11.90
N CYS A 100 5.10 -6.41 -10.78
CA CYS A 100 6.53 -6.37 -10.45
C CYS A 100 6.83 -6.47 -8.94
N TRP A 101 5.94 -7.09 -8.15
CA TRP A 101 6.09 -7.23 -6.70
C TRP A 101 7.44 -7.79 -6.26
N GLY A 102 8.01 -8.77 -7.01
CA GLY A 102 9.34 -9.31 -6.69
C GLY A 102 10.42 -8.23 -6.63
N GLN A 103 10.43 -7.28 -7.57
CA GLN A 103 11.41 -6.19 -7.60
C GLN A 103 11.16 -5.18 -6.46
N VAL A 104 9.91 -4.90 -6.14
CA VAL A 104 9.55 -4.00 -5.02
C VAL A 104 9.98 -4.62 -3.69
N VAL A 105 9.62 -5.87 -3.42
CA VAL A 105 10.00 -6.59 -2.19
C VAL A 105 11.51 -6.67 -2.04
N GLU A 106 12.25 -7.04 -3.10
CA GLU A 106 13.71 -7.11 -3.08
C GLU A 106 14.33 -5.75 -2.75
N LYS A 107 13.82 -4.66 -3.34
CA LYS A 107 14.34 -3.32 -3.06
C LYS A 107 14.06 -2.90 -1.62
N VAL A 108 12.86 -3.16 -1.09
CA VAL A 108 12.54 -2.88 0.33
C VAL A 108 13.47 -3.65 1.26
N LYS A 109 13.71 -4.94 1.00
CA LYS A 109 14.66 -5.77 1.76
C LYS A 109 16.05 -5.15 1.77
N SER A 110 16.54 -4.76 0.59
CA SER A 110 17.86 -4.16 0.40
C SER A 110 18.00 -2.84 1.17
N GLU A 111 17.07 -1.91 1.01
CA GLU A 111 17.17 -0.60 1.68
C GLU A 111 16.96 -0.71 3.20
N LYS A 112 16.00 -1.51 3.66
CA LYS A 112 15.79 -1.78 5.09
C LYS A 112 17.03 -2.41 5.74
N GLY A 113 17.72 -3.31 5.04
CA GLY A 113 18.95 -3.97 5.54
C GLY A 113 20.13 -3.04 5.76
N LYS A 114 20.12 -1.83 5.17
CA LYS A 114 21.17 -0.81 5.36
C LYS A 114 21.02 -0.03 6.67
N VAL A 115 19.84 -0.11 7.32
CA VAL A 115 19.51 0.68 8.52
C VAL A 115 19.46 -0.23 9.75
N LYS A 116 20.26 0.08 10.79
CA LYS A 116 20.34 -0.74 12.02
C LYS A 116 19.00 -0.84 12.77
N LYS A 117 18.20 0.24 12.80
CA LYS A 117 16.86 0.27 13.40
C LYS A 117 15.92 0.99 12.43
N CYS A 118 15.18 0.21 11.64
CA CYS A 118 14.17 0.75 10.75
C CYS A 118 12.82 0.86 11.49
N GLY A 119 12.36 2.08 11.73
CA GLY A 119 11.04 2.36 12.29
C GLY A 119 9.89 2.24 11.28
N SER A 120 10.21 2.31 10.00
CA SER A 120 9.22 2.29 8.92
C SER A 120 8.42 1.01 8.88
N LYS A 121 7.13 1.15 8.57
CA LYS A 121 6.19 0.08 8.26
C LYS A 121 5.84 0.16 6.78
N PHE A 122 5.59 -0.98 6.17
CA PHE A 122 5.39 -1.09 4.72
C PHE A 122 4.01 -1.67 4.45
N LEU A 123 3.19 -0.97 3.67
CA LEU A 123 1.94 -1.46 3.13
C LEU A 123 2.15 -1.84 1.66
N PHE A 124 1.95 -3.10 1.34
CA PHE A 124 1.92 -3.62 -0.03
C PHE A 124 0.47 -3.54 -0.52
N HIS A 125 0.10 -2.38 -1.08
CA HIS A 125 -1.27 -2.10 -1.50
C HIS A 125 -1.60 -2.83 -2.80
N GLY A 126 -2.83 -3.31 -2.98
CA GLY A 126 -3.25 -4.03 -4.19
C GLY A 126 -2.43 -5.30 -4.49
N PHE A 127 -1.82 -5.90 -3.49
CA PHE A 127 -0.92 -7.05 -3.65
C PHE A 127 -1.65 -8.25 -4.26
N SER A 128 -1.15 -8.76 -5.39
CA SER A 128 -1.78 -9.85 -6.12
C SER A 128 -0.76 -10.71 -6.87
N ARG A 129 -1.15 -11.94 -7.22
CA ARG A 129 -0.40 -12.87 -8.11
C ARG A 129 1.03 -13.23 -7.70
N SER A 130 1.39 -13.03 -6.43
CA SER A 130 2.76 -13.20 -5.95
C SER A 130 2.79 -13.81 -4.54
N ASP A 131 1.90 -14.77 -4.28
CA ASP A 131 1.73 -15.41 -2.96
C ASP A 131 3.03 -15.99 -2.37
N GLY A 132 3.96 -16.44 -3.21
CA GLY A 132 5.30 -16.85 -2.78
C GLY A 132 6.13 -15.76 -2.08
N LEU A 133 5.76 -14.47 -2.22
CA LEU A 133 6.42 -13.35 -1.54
C LEU A 133 5.84 -13.04 -0.15
N ILE A 134 4.69 -13.61 0.20
CA ILE A 134 4.04 -13.37 1.50
C ILE A 134 4.99 -13.62 2.68
N PRO A 135 5.76 -14.72 2.73
CA PRO A 135 6.71 -14.95 3.84
C PRO A 135 7.79 -13.88 3.94
N ASP A 136 8.25 -13.34 2.82
CA ASP A 136 9.24 -12.26 2.81
C ASP A 136 8.64 -10.94 3.31
N ILE A 137 7.41 -10.62 2.89
CA ILE A 137 6.67 -9.45 3.36
C ILE A 137 6.44 -9.54 4.87
N ALA A 138 6.03 -10.70 5.37
CA ALA A 138 5.83 -10.94 6.81
C ALA A 138 7.14 -10.73 7.61
N LYS A 139 8.28 -11.27 7.13
CA LYS A 139 9.60 -11.04 7.73
C LYS A 139 10.03 -9.56 7.74
N LEU A 140 9.57 -8.79 6.77
CA LEU A 140 9.77 -7.34 6.74
C LEU A 140 8.91 -6.60 7.77
N GLY A 141 7.96 -7.27 8.41
CA GLY A 141 6.92 -6.64 9.23
C GLY A 141 5.97 -5.80 8.37
N GLY A 142 5.77 -6.22 7.13
CA GLY A 142 4.90 -5.56 6.16
C GLY A 142 3.44 -5.94 6.31
N PHE A 143 2.57 -5.10 5.77
CA PHE A 143 1.12 -5.32 5.69
C PHE A 143 0.72 -5.54 4.24
N ILE A 144 -0.29 -6.36 4.03
CA ILE A 144 -0.85 -6.69 2.72
C ILE A 144 -2.32 -6.30 2.75
N SER A 145 -2.72 -5.38 1.89
CA SER A 145 -4.11 -4.97 1.79
C SER A 145 -4.91 -5.88 0.86
N VAL A 146 -6.14 -6.12 1.26
CA VAL A 146 -7.15 -6.81 0.46
C VAL A 146 -8.20 -5.80 0.05
N GLY A 147 -8.36 -5.64 -1.25
CA GLY A 147 -9.28 -4.68 -1.86
C GLY A 147 -10.46 -5.31 -2.59
N PRO A 148 -11.22 -4.50 -3.37
CA PRO A 148 -12.47 -4.86 -4.04
C PRO A 148 -12.41 -6.12 -4.91
N ALA A 149 -11.24 -6.45 -5.45
CA ALA A 149 -11.07 -7.64 -6.29
C ALA A 149 -11.49 -8.95 -5.59
N VAL A 150 -11.54 -8.99 -4.25
CA VAL A 150 -11.98 -10.16 -3.49
C VAL A 150 -13.46 -10.48 -3.71
N LEU A 151 -14.26 -9.48 -4.07
CA LEU A 151 -15.69 -9.60 -4.34
C LEU A 151 -16.00 -10.23 -5.73
N ASN A 152 -15.02 -10.22 -6.64
CA ASN A 152 -15.18 -10.81 -7.96
C ASN A 152 -15.08 -12.33 -7.89
N ASP A 153 -16.15 -13.04 -8.25
CA ASP A 153 -16.21 -14.50 -8.21
C ASP A 153 -15.21 -15.19 -9.16
N HIS A 154 -14.81 -14.50 -10.21
CA HIS A 154 -13.80 -15.00 -11.16
C HIS A 154 -12.36 -14.79 -10.68
N ALA A 155 -12.13 -14.04 -9.59
CA ALA A 155 -10.79 -13.80 -9.04
C ALA A 155 -10.31 -14.95 -8.13
N VAL A 156 -10.43 -16.18 -8.57
CA VAL A 156 -10.14 -17.40 -7.78
C VAL A 156 -8.75 -17.37 -7.16
N ASN A 157 -7.72 -17.08 -7.95
CA ASN A 157 -6.34 -17.04 -7.47
C ASN A 157 -6.10 -15.92 -6.43
N TYR A 158 -6.80 -14.80 -6.54
CA TYR A 158 -6.72 -13.72 -5.56
C TYR A 158 -7.37 -14.13 -4.23
N ARG A 159 -8.53 -14.80 -4.30
CA ARG A 159 -9.21 -15.34 -3.10
C ARG A 159 -8.35 -16.40 -2.39
N GLU A 160 -7.67 -17.27 -3.12
CA GLU A 160 -6.73 -18.22 -2.52
C GLU A 160 -5.51 -17.53 -1.88
N LEU A 161 -5.02 -16.44 -2.49
CA LEU A 161 -3.96 -15.62 -1.90
C LEU A 161 -4.42 -15.01 -0.57
N VAL A 162 -5.65 -14.50 -0.49
CA VAL A 162 -6.21 -13.89 0.74
C VAL A 162 -6.20 -14.87 1.91
N LYS A 163 -6.45 -16.15 1.68
CA LYS A 163 -6.38 -17.20 2.70
C LYS A 163 -4.96 -17.45 3.24
N LYS A 164 -3.94 -17.11 2.47
CA LYS A 164 -2.52 -17.31 2.82
C LYS A 164 -1.87 -16.14 3.55
N ILE A 165 -2.54 -14.97 3.59
CA ILE A 165 -2.00 -13.79 4.28
C ILE A 165 -2.02 -14.05 5.79
N PRO A 166 -0.87 -13.97 6.50
CA PRO A 166 -0.85 -14.09 7.95
C PRO A 166 -1.72 -13.02 8.64
N ASP A 167 -2.32 -13.38 9.76
CA ASP A 167 -3.20 -12.47 10.50
C ASP A 167 -2.52 -11.14 10.83
N GLU A 168 -1.27 -11.18 11.25
CA GLU A 168 -0.49 -9.99 11.59
C GLU A 168 -0.14 -9.08 10.39
N CYS A 169 -0.35 -9.55 9.16
CA CYS A 169 -0.08 -8.80 7.92
C CYS A 169 -1.35 -8.28 7.24
N LEU A 170 -2.53 -8.79 7.60
CA LEU A 170 -3.77 -8.51 6.88
C LEU A 170 -4.33 -7.13 7.22
N VAL A 171 -4.62 -6.33 6.20
CA VAL A 171 -5.38 -5.08 6.28
C VAL A 171 -6.35 -4.98 5.10
N LEU A 172 -7.28 -4.04 5.13
CA LEU A 172 -8.29 -3.86 4.08
C LEU A 172 -8.20 -2.48 3.45
N GLU A 173 -8.54 -2.41 2.18
CA GLU A 173 -8.57 -1.16 1.42
C GLU A 173 -9.74 -1.11 0.45
N THR A 174 -10.14 0.09 0.03
CA THR A 174 -11.08 0.27 -1.09
C THR A 174 -10.38 0.66 -2.38
N ASP A 175 -9.21 1.26 -2.29
CA ASP A 175 -8.53 1.88 -3.45
C ASP A 175 -9.47 2.82 -4.24
N ARG A 176 -10.38 3.49 -3.51
CA ARG A 176 -11.39 4.38 -4.07
C ARG A 176 -10.76 5.58 -4.72
N THR A 177 -11.10 5.81 -5.99
CA THR A 177 -10.70 6.98 -6.78
C THR A 177 -11.93 7.76 -7.23
N GLU A 178 -11.76 8.99 -7.75
CA GLU A 178 -12.87 9.74 -8.37
C GLU A 178 -13.55 8.94 -9.49
N ALA A 179 -12.77 8.25 -10.31
CA ALA A 179 -13.30 7.45 -11.42
C ALA A 179 -14.10 6.23 -10.96
N SER A 180 -13.77 5.65 -9.80
CA SER A 180 -14.45 4.47 -9.26
C SER A 180 -15.48 4.77 -8.18
N ALA A 181 -15.64 6.03 -7.77
CA ALA A 181 -16.42 6.43 -6.59
C ALA A 181 -17.84 5.86 -6.53
N ALA A 182 -18.55 5.87 -7.67
CA ALA A 182 -19.94 5.42 -7.74
C ALA A 182 -20.10 3.89 -7.64
N GLU A 183 -19.09 3.13 -8.05
CA GLU A 183 -19.11 1.67 -8.12
C GLU A 183 -18.21 1.01 -7.07
N CYS A 184 -17.47 1.82 -6.33
CA CYS A 184 -16.53 1.31 -5.33
C CYS A 184 -17.30 0.66 -4.17
N PRO A 185 -17.05 -0.63 -3.90
CA PRO A 185 -17.69 -1.32 -2.79
C PRO A 185 -17.37 -0.68 -1.45
N ASP A 186 -18.30 -0.84 -0.51
CA ASP A 186 -18.05 -0.51 0.89
C ASP A 186 -17.00 -1.44 1.47
N ILE A 187 -16.12 -0.90 2.32
CA ILE A 187 -15.08 -1.67 3.03
C ILE A 187 -15.68 -2.81 3.87
N PHE A 188 -16.90 -2.65 4.38
CA PHE A 188 -17.61 -3.70 5.12
C PHE A 188 -17.97 -4.91 4.24
N ALA A 189 -18.29 -4.71 2.96
CA ALA A 189 -18.50 -5.81 2.02
C ALA A 189 -17.21 -6.60 1.77
N ILE A 190 -16.08 -5.90 1.68
CA ILE A 190 -14.75 -6.52 1.57
C ILE A 190 -14.44 -7.34 2.83
N ALA A 191 -14.66 -6.77 4.01
CA ALA A 191 -14.48 -7.46 5.29
C ALA A 191 -15.32 -8.73 5.41
N ALA A 192 -16.59 -8.65 5.03
CA ALA A 192 -17.52 -9.79 5.03
C ALA A 192 -17.02 -10.93 4.11
N LYS A 193 -16.54 -10.58 2.91
CA LYS A 193 -15.99 -11.59 1.98
C LYS A 193 -14.70 -12.21 2.50
N VAL A 194 -13.82 -11.42 3.11
CA VAL A 194 -12.58 -11.94 3.72
C VAL A 194 -12.92 -12.87 4.88
N ALA A 195 -13.89 -12.53 5.73
CA ALA A 195 -14.37 -13.35 6.82
C ALA A 195 -14.90 -14.72 6.32
N GLU A 196 -15.75 -14.68 5.28
CA GLU A 196 -16.27 -15.89 4.61
C GLU A 196 -15.11 -16.79 4.12
N LEU A 197 -14.14 -16.21 3.39
CA LEU A 197 -13.01 -16.96 2.82
C LEU A 197 -12.11 -17.59 3.89
N ARG A 198 -11.98 -16.94 5.05
CA ARG A 198 -11.12 -17.39 6.15
C ARG A 198 -11.87 -18.25 7.18
N GLY A 199 -13.20 -18.37 7.06
CA GLY A 199 -14.03 -19.16 7.99
C GLY A 199 -14.09 -18.55 9.39
N VAL A 200 -14.02 -17.23 9.51
CA VAL A 200 -14.08 -16.50 10.78
C VAL A 200 -15.24 -15.49 10.77
N SER A 201 -15.54 -14.87 11.91
CA SER A 201 -16.57 -13.83 11.97
C SER A 201 -16.13 -12.50 11.36
N VAL A 202 -17.08 -11.70 10.86
CA VAL A 202 -16.80 -10.34 10.38
C VAL A 202 -16.17 -9.48 11.48
N ALA A 203 -16.70 -9.57 12.71
CA ALA A 203 -16.17 -8.85 13.87
C ALA A 203 -14.70 -9.19 14.18
N GLU A 204 -14.28 -10.43 13.92
CA GLU A 204 -12.88 -10.84 14.06
C GLU A 204 -11.99 -10.22 13.01
N ILE A 205 -12.43 -10.18 11.75
CA ILE A 205 -11.71 -9.49 10.67
C ILE A 205 -11.61 -7.98 10.97
N GLU A 206 -12.71 -7.33 11.36
CA GLU A 206 -12.70 -5.92 11.74
C GLU A 206 -11.69 -5.62 12.84
N ARG A 207 -11.75 -6.36 13.93
CA ARG A 207 -10.82 -6.19 15.04
C ARG A 207 -9.36 -6.42 14.63
N LEU A 208 -9.09 -7.47 13.87
CA LEU A 208 -7.77 -7.84 13.42
C LEU A 208 -7.17 -6.76 12.50
N THR A 209 -7.94 -6.34 11.49
CA THR A 209 -7.46 -5.38 10.50
C THR A 209 -7.32 -3.97 11.06
N ASP A 210 -8.18 -3.56 12.01
CA ASP A 210 -8.03 -2.29 12.73
C ASP A 210 -6.78 -2.25 13.62
N LEU A 211 -6.47 -3.35 14.31
CA LEU A 211 -5.23 -3.47 15.07
C LEU A 211 -3.99 -3.38 14.16
N ASN A 212 -4.02 -4.03 13.01
CA ASN A 212 -2.94 -3.99 12.05
C ASN A 212 -2.81 -2.61 11.41
N ALA A 213 -3.92 -1.96 11.05
CA ALA A 213 -3.93 -0.60 10.53
C ALA A 213 -3.32 0.41 11.53
N ALA A 214 -3.65 0.28 12.82
CA ALA A 214 -3.05 1.09 13.88
C ALA A 214 -1.53 0.83 14.06
N ARG A 215 -1.06 -0.39 13.79
CA ARG A 215 0.38 -0.72 13.78
C ARG A 215 1.10 -0.19 12.54
N PHE A 216 0.39 -0.08 11.42
CA PHE A 216 0.93 0.49 10.19
C PHE A 216 1.05 2.00 10.28
N CYS A 217 -0.04 2.67 10.61
CA CYS A 217 -0.15 4.13 10.68
C CYS A 217 -0.94 4.51 11.94
N PRO A 218 -0.23 4.79 13.05
CA PRO A 218 -0.83 5.09 14.35
C PRO A 218 -1.58 6.43 14.41
#